data_1b4fc10bf615c0a22bd56e5a686046d1
#
_entry.id   1b4fc10bf615c0a22bd56e5a686046d1
#
_cell.length_a   1.000
_cell.length_b   1.000
_cell.length_c   1.000
_cell.angle_alpha   90.00
_cell.angle_beta   90.00
_cell.angle_gamma   90.00
#
_symmetry.space_group_name_H-M   'P 1'
#
loop_
_entity.id
_entity.type
_entity.pdbx_description
1 polymer ?
#
loop_
_entity_poly.entity_id
_entity_poly.type
_entity_poly.pdbx_seq_one_letter_code
_entity_poly.pdbx_strand_id
1 'polypeptide(L)'
;FTFCASVEICILVESFGFGLPAIAKPRNVVRHSKTHLVKMKVRDEKLKAIIDWSKNNRDIRAVLLTSSLVNPLAPVDDFSDLDIELIFENNAKYISDNTWTENFGNPIAMVEEDETYFEGKHAMKMVLYADYVKVDFKLYSKPEFLLDAKKNELHEDWDIGYKVLVDKEGLTNSLKKPTHQIFIIKKPTEKKFKQVLNDFWWDIAHTAKCIIRDDLFYTKFMTENNIRTDYLIPLIEWYISSEHNWNITTNKYGRLFKKYLTTDLWETIEQTFSGSKKNDNWDALFAMADLVSKIGTELSKKLNYDYPKKLEKDIRKYLDELKTK
;
A
#
# COMPACT_ATOMS: atom_id res chain seq x y z
N PHE A 1 7.25 -12.87 -9.65
CA PHE A 1 7.62 -11.60 -8.95
C PHE A 1 7.11 -10.45 -9.79
N THR A 2 5.85 -10.06 -9.59
CA THR A 2 5.26 -8.93 -10.32
C THR A 2 5.25 -7.75 -9.38
N PHE A 3 6.18 -6.81 -9.58
CA PHE A 3 6.21 -5.52 -8.89
C PHE A 3 5.16 -4.61 -9.53
N CYS A 4 4.08 -4.36 -8.84
CA CYS A 4 3.21 -3.22 -9.13
C CYS A 4 3.85 -1.99 -8.47
N ALA A 5 4.68 -1.28 -9.22
CA ALA A 5 5.38 -0.08 -8.74
C ALA A 5 4.48 1.14 -8.91
N SER A 6 3.62 1.40 -7.93
CA SER A 6 3.03 2.73 -7.80
C SER A 6 4.09 3.67 -7.21
N VAL A 7 4.76 4.46 -8.03
CA VAL A 7 5.68 5.50 -7.59
C VAL A 7 4.87 6.67 -7.07
N GLU A 8 4.81 6.85 -5.76
CA GLU A 8 4.33 8.11 -5.17
C GLU A 8 5.41 9.18 -5.34
N ILE A 9 5.12 10.18 -6.18
CA ILE A 9 5.96 11.38 -6.34
C ILE A 9 5.71 12.30 -5.15
N CYS A 10 6.68 12.41 -4.23
CA CYS A 10 6.72 13.49 -3.23
C CYS A 10 7.11 14.80 -3.90
N ILE A 11 6.21 15.78 -3.91
CA ILE A 11 6.52 17.16 -4.32
C ILE A 11 7.13 17.89 -3.12
N LEU A 12 8.41 18.27 -3.25
CA LEU A 12 9.09 19.21 -2.38
C LEU A 12 8.52 20.62 -2.59
N VAL A 13 8.01 21.23 -1.54
CA VAL A 13 7.79 22.68 -1.48
C VAL A 13 8.80 23.27 -0.53
N GLU A 14 9.76 24.01 -1.08
CA GLU A 14 10.63 24.88 -0.30
C GLU A 14 9.85 26.10 0.19
N SER A 15 9.96 26.41 1.47
CA SER A 15 9.63 27.74 1.96
C SER A 15 10.66 28.21 2.98
N PHE A 16 11.31 29.30 2.63
CA PHE A 16 12.20 30.09 3.47
C PHE A 16 11.43 30.92 4.50
N GLY A 17 11.99 31.04 5.69
CA GLY A 17 11.98 32.33 6.38
C GLY A 17 11.25 32.49 7.70
N PHE A 18 12.02 32.47 8.77
CA PHE A 18 12.01 33.34 9.97
C PHE A 18 10.72 33.71 10.72
N GLY A 19 10.76 33.47 12.03
CA GLY A 19 10.08 34.30 13.02
C GLY A 19 9.07 33.59 13.94
N LEU A 20 9.51 33.19 15.14
CA LEU A 20 8.65 33.07 16.32
C LEU A 20 8.38 34.48 16.87
N PRO A 21 7.31 34.81 17.60
CA PRO A 21 6.50 33.99 18.50
C PRO A 21 4.99 34.27 18.46
N ALA A 22 4.15 33.42 18.99
CA ALA A 22 3.06 33.72 19.91
C ALA A 22 2.09 32.54 20.05
N ILE A 23 1.87 32.15 21.27
CA ILE A 23 0.86 31.19 21.72
C ILE A 23 -0.54 31.66 21.28
N ALA A 24 -1.19 30.94 20.38
CA ALA A 24 -2.58 31.15 20.02
C ALA A 24 -3.41 29.90 20.30
N LYS A 25 -4.53 30.11 20.98
CA LYS A 25 -5.54 29.16 21.44
C LYS A 25 -6.14 28.31 20.32
N PRO A 26 -6.71 27.11 20.61
CA PRO A 26 -7.16 26.18 19.60
C PRO A 26 -8.45 26.66 18.90
N ARG A 27 -8.31 27.07 17.64
CA ARG A 27 -9.43 27.36 16.72
C ARG A 27 -9.30 26.48 15.47
N ASN A 28 -9.49 25.18 15.59
CA ASN A 28 -9.37 24.34 14.37
C ASN A 28 -10.33 23.15 14.23
N VAL A 29 -11.32 22.95 15.14
CA VAL A 29 -12.22 21.79 15.03
C VAL A 29 -13.30 21.96 13.95
N VAL A 30 -13.67 23.21 13.59
CA VAL A 30 -14.81 23.48 12.67
C VAL A 30 -14.38 23.56 11.19
N ARG A 31 -13.10 23.82 10.91
CA ARG A 31 -12.62 23.91 9.50
C ARG A 31 -12.41 22.54 8.84
N HIS A 32 -12.05 21.51 9.60
CA HIS A 32 -11.85 20.16 9.05
C HIS A 32 -13.13 19.53 8.51
N SER A 33 -14.29 19.73 9.17
CA SER A 33 -15.55 19.12 8.73
C SER A 33 -16.09 19.66 7.40
N LYS A 34 -15.94 20.98 7.14
CA LYS A 34 -16.42 21.59 5.88
C LYS A 34 -15.56 21.22 4.68
N THR A 35 -14.25 21.16 4.84
CA THR A 35 -13.30 20.78 3.78
C THR A 35 -13.48 19.30 3.42
N HIS A 36 -13.67 18.42 4.39
CA HIS A 36 -13.98 17.01 4.22
C HIS A 36 -15.26 16.80 3.38
N LEU A 37 -16.37 17.42 3.77
CA LEU A 37 -17.63 17.34 3.04
C LEU A 37 -17.51 17.84 1.58
N VAL A 38 -16.72 18.89 1.34
CA VAL A 38 -16.50 19.41 -0.03
C VAL A 38 -15.72 18.43 -0.88
N LYS A 39 -14.64 17.82 -0.38
CA LYS A 39 -13.83 16.86 -1.14
C LYS A 39 -14.60 15.58 -1.47
N MET A 40 -15.33 15.01 -0.50
CA MET A 40 -16.21 13.87 -0.77
C MET A 40 -17.22 14.19 -1.87
N LYS A 41 -17.82 15.37 -1.83
CA LYS A 41 -18.78 15.81 -2.86
C LYS A 41 -18.16 15.87 -4.25
N VAL A 42 -16.93 16.41 -4.40
CA VAL A 42 -16.23 16.50 -5.68
C VAL A 42 -15.93 15.10 -6.23
N ARG A 43 -15.48 14.17 -5.39
CA ARG A 43 -15.26 12.76 -5.79
C ARG A 43 -16.55 12.09 -6.25
N ASP A 44 -17.65 12.28 -5.51
CA ASP A 44 -18.94 11.69 -5.83
C ASP A 44 -19.53 12.28 -7.13
N GLU A 45 -19.34 13.58 -7.37
CA GLU A 45 -19.71 14.24 -8.62
C GLU A 45 -18.92 13.68 -9.81
N LYS A 46 -17.61 13.42 -9.62
CA LYS A 46 -16.76 12.79 -10.65
C LYS A 46 -17.20 11.36 -10.94
N LEU A 47 -17.47 10.56 -9.90
CA LEU A 47 -18.00 9.22 -10.06
C LEU A 47 -19.31 9.21 -10.83
N LYS A 48 -20.21 10.17 -10.53
CA LYS A 48 -21.46 10.34 -11.26
C LYS A 48 -21.21 10.68 -12.74
N ALA A 49 -20.28 11.60 -13.02
CA ALA A 49 -19.93 11.95 -14.40
C ALA A 49 -19.41 10.74 -15.19
N ILE A 50 -18.57 9.90 -14.56
CA ILE A 50 -18.09 8.64 -15.15
C ILE A 50 -19.24 7.69 -15.46
N ILE A 51 -20.17 7.50 -14.51
CA ILE A 51 -21.35 6.64 -14.69
C ILE A 51 -22.22 7.16 -15.85
N ASP A 52 -22.51 8.45 -15.87
CA ASP A 52 -23.41 9.07 -16.88
C ASP A 52 -22.77 9.00 -18.28
N TRP A 53 -21.47 9.27 -18.38
CA TRP A 53 -20.70 9.12 -19.63
C TRP A 53 -20.72 7.64 -20.10
N SER A 54 -20.49 6.71 -19.18
CA SER A 54 -20.47 5.27 -19.49
C SER A 54 -21.81 4.74 -19.98
N LYS A 55 -22.91 5.21 -19.39
CA LYS A 55 -24.27 4.82 -19.85
C LYS A 55 -24.53 5.26 -21.28
N ASN A 56 -24.04 6.46 -21.66
CA ASN A 56 -24.26 7.03 -22.98
C ASN A 56 -23.22 6.59 -24.03
N ASN A 57 -22.08 6.03 -23.61
CA ASN A 57 -21.06 5.53 -24.50
C ASN A 57 -21.41 4.15 -25.04
N ARG A 58 -21.55 4.02 -26.36
CA ARG A 58 -21.97 2.75 -27.02
C ARG A 58 -20.91 1.65 -26.95
N ASP A 59 -19.63 1.99 -26.74
CA ASP A 59 -18.55 1.02 -26.67
C ASP A 59 -18.43 0.37 -25.29
N ILE A 60 -18.96 1.01 -24.25
CA ILE A 60 -18.92 0.48 -22.87
C ILE A 60 -20.05 -0.53 -22.66
N ARG A 61 -19.70 -1.68 -22.12
CA ARG A 61 -20.60 -2.78 -21.78
C ARG A 61 -20.89 -2.84 -20.28
N ALA A 62 -19.89 -2.70 -19.44
CA ALA A 62 -20.04 -2.66 -17.99
C ALA A 62 -19.04 -1.71 -17.34
N VAL A 63 -19.32 -1.31 -16.08
CA VAL A 63 -18.45 -0.49 -15.24
C VAL A 63 -18.50 -1.02 -13.83
N LEU A 64 -17.33 -1.24 -13.24
CA LEU A 64 -17.19 -1.61 -11.84
C LEU A 64 -16.47 -0.49 -11.08
N LEU A 65 -16.86 -0.27 -9.84
CA LEU A 65 -16.07 0.41 -8.83
C LEU A 65 -15.41 -0.67 -7.97
N THR A 66 -14.11 -0.59 -7.76
CA THR A 66 -13.35 -1.61 -7.03
C THR A 66 -12.56 -1.01 -5.86
N SER A 67 -11.74 -1.83 -5.20
CA SER A 67 -10.75 -1.41 -4.20
C SER A 67 -11.34 -0.78 -2.92
N SER A 68 -10.70 0.28 -2.39
CA SER A 68 -10.94 0.79 -1.04
C SER A 68 -12.35 1.30 -0.78
N LEU A 69 -12.99 1.93 -1.77
CA LEU A 69 -14.31 2.54 -1.62
C LEU A 69 -15.46 1.51 -1.50
N VAL A 70 -15.17 0.25 -1.82
CA VAL A 70 -16.15 -0.86 -1.76
C VAL A 70 -15.71 -1.99 -0.84
N ASN A 71 -14.55 -1.85 -0.21
CA ASN A 71 -14.05 -2.80 0.78
C ASN A 71 -14.39 -2.33 2.20
N PRO A 72 -15.22 -3.05 2.96
CA PRO A 72 -15.60 -2.66 4.32
C PRO A 72 -14.43 -2.67 5.32
N LEU A 73 -13.30 -3.31 4.97
CA LEU A 73 -12.11 -3.40 5.82
C LEU A 73 -11.06 -2.32 5.51
N ALA A 74 -11.26 -1.56 4.42
CA ALA A 74 -10.30 -0.53 4.03
C ALA A 74 -10.57 0.80 4.74
N PRO A 75 -9.52 1.56 5.12
CA PRO A 75 -9.69 2.93 5.55
C PRO A 75 -10.06 3.80 4.33
N VAL A 76 -11.15 4.56 4.46
CA VAL A 76 -11.61 5.51 3.45
C VAL A 76 -11.53 6.92 4.03
N ASP A 77 -10.95 7.84 3.27
CA ASP A 77 -10.80 9.23 3.65
C ASP A 77 -10.99 10.16 2.42
N ASP A 78 -10.68 11.46 2.61
CA ASP A 78 -10.77 12.48 1.56
C ASP A 78 -9.77 12.29 0.42
N PHE A 79 -8.74 11.47 0.62
CA PHE A 79 -7.66 11.20 -0.33
C PHE A 79 -7.82 9.82 -0.97
N SER A 80 -8.93 9.12 -0.70
CA SER A 80 -9.20 7.83 -1.35
C SER A 80 -9.55 8.05 -2.81
N ASP A 81 -8.85 7.33 -3.68
CA ASP A 81 -9.00 7.38 -5.13
C ASP A 81 -10.29 6.71 -5.62
N LEU A 82 -10.62 6.92 -6.89
CA LEU A 82 -11.64 6.16 -7.60
C LEU A 82 -10.95 5.07 -8.44
N ASP A 83 -11.15 3.82 -8.08
CA ASP A 83 -10.68 2.66 -8.85
C ASP A 83 -11.84 2.17 -9.74
N ILE A 84 -11.78 2.47 -11.03
CA ILE A 84 -12.86 2.23 -12.01
C ILE A 84 -12.41 1.23 -13.06
N GLU A 85 -13.14 0.16 -13.21
CA GLU A 85 -12.93 -0.78 -14.31
C GLU A 85 -13.97 -0.52 -15.40
N LEU A 86 -13.48 -0.21 -16.59
CA LEU A 86 -14.28 0.04 -17.78
C LEU A 86 -14.18 -1.17 -18.72
N ILE A 87 -15.29 -1.84 -18.96
CA ILE A 87 -15.36 -2.98 -19.85
C ILE A 87 -15.93 -2.52 -21.19
N PHE A 88 -15.11 -2.54 -22.23
CA PHE A 88 -15.46 -2.13 -23.59
C PHE A 88 -15.76 -3.32 -24.48
N GLU A 89 -16.55 -3.13 -25.52
CA GLU A 89 -16.61 -4.10 -26.62
C GLU A 89 -15.23 -4.30 -27.27
N ASN A 90 -14.52 -3.16 -27.51
CA ASN A 90 -13.12 -3.11 -27.92
C ASN A 90 -12.47 -1.89 -27.25
N ASN A 91 -11.41 -2.12 -26.50
CA ASN A 91 -10.71 -1.09 -25.71
C ASN A 91 -9.59 -0.36 -26.48
N ALA A 92 -9.17 -0.84 -27.66
CA ALA A 92 -7.98 -0.34 -28.37
C ALA A 92 -8.01 1.19 -28.59
N LYS A 93 -9.17 1.75 -28.96
CA LYS A 93 -9.35 3.20 -29.14
C LYS A 93 -9.08 3.98 -27.84
N TYR A 94 -9.52 3.46 -26.70
CA TYR A 94 -9.42 4.10 -25.40
C TYR A 94 -8.04 3.92 -24.76
N ILE A 95 -7.27 2.94 -25.21
CA ILE A 95 -5.87 2.78 -24.86
C ILE A 95 -5.01 3.78 -25.62
N SER A 96 -5.23 3.93 -26.94
CA SER A 96 -4.41 4.77 -27.82
C SER A 96 -4.73 6.28 -27.74
N ASP A 97 -5.92 6.65 -27.28
CA ASP A 97 -6.36 8.05 -27.16
C ASP A 97 -6.71 8.37 -25.70
N ASN A 98 -6.28 9.53 -25.22
CA ASN A 98 -6.48 10.01 -23.85
C ASN A 98 -7.58 11.06 -23.73
N THR A 99 -8.06 11.61 -24.86
CA THR A 99 -9.01 12.74 -24.87
C THR A 99 -10.33 12.42 -24.14
N TRP A 100 -10.72 11.15 -24.10
CA TRP A 100 -11.94 10.72 -23.37
C TRP A 100 -11.85 10.98 -21.86
N THR A 101 -10.65 11.05 -21.27
CA THR A 101 -10.48 11.33 -19.84
C THR A 101 -10.89 12.75 -19.47
N GLU A 102 -10.83 13.69 -20.43
CA GLU A 102 -11.21 15.09 -20.26
C GLU A 102 -12.73 15.28 -20.00
N ASN A 103 -13.56 14.26 -20.31
CA ASN A 103 -14.99 14.29 -19.95
C ASN A 103 -15.22 14.35 -18.43
N PHE A 104 -14.22 14.04 -17.61
CA PHE A 104 -14.34 14.00 -16.16
C PHE A 104 -13.63 15.15 -15.45
N GLY A 105 -13.09 16.11 -16.20
CA GLY A 105 -12.39 17.27 -15.70
C GLY A 105 -11.08 17.53 -16.45
N ASN A 106 -10.29 18.47 -15.97
CA ASN A 106 -9.00 18.80 -16.55
C ASN A 106 -7.89 17.91 -15.97
N PRO A 107 -7.29 16.96 -16.72
CA PRO A 107 -6.17 16.16 -16.26
C PRO A 107 -4.92 17.05 -16.06
N ILE A 108 -4.23 16.92 -14.93
CA ILE A 108 -2.96 17.61 -14.63
C ILE A 108 -1.76 16.67 -14.65
N ALA A 109 -1.99 15.35 -14.45
CA ALA A 109 -0.99 14.31 -14.61
C ALA A 109 -1.66 13.00 -15.01
N MET A 110 -0.93 12.17 -15.76
CA MET A 110 -1.39 10.84 -16.17
C MET A 110 -0.22 9.89 -16.24
N VAL A 111 -0.44 8.65 -15.77
CA VAL A 111 0.44 7.51 -16.00
C VAL A 111 -0.34 6.48 -16.79
N GLU A 112 0.32 5.92 -17.79
CA GLU A 112 -0.27 4.93 -18.69
C GLU A 112 0.53 3.64 -18.61
N GLU A 113 -0.17 2.52 -18.45
CA GLU A 113 0.38 1.19 -18.49
C GLU A 113 -0.44 0.40 -19.51
N ASP A 114 0.22 -0.07 -20.56
CA ASP A 114 -0.43 -0.85 -21.58
C ASP A 114 -0.70 -2.29 -21.14
N GLU A 115 -1.33 -3.08 -21.97
CA GLU A 115 -1.72 -4.46 -21.68
C GLU A 115 -0.53 -5.37 -21.38
N THR A 116 0.71 -5.03 -21.81
CA THR A 116 1.90 -5.84 -21.55
C THR A 116 2.28 -5.87 -20.07
N TYR A 117 1.95 -4.83 -19.32
CA TYR A 117 2.13 -4.80 -17.86
C TYR A 117 1.22 -5.78 -17.12
N PHE A 118 0.11 -6.20 -17.73
CA PHE A 118 -0.94 -6.99 -17.11
C PHE A 118 -1.20 -8.31 -17.86
N GLU A 119 -0.18 -8.89 -18.48
CA GLU A 119 -0.25 -10.19 -19.17
C GLU A 119 -1.33 -10.22 -20.29
N GLY A 120 -1.59 -9.07 -20.92
CA GLY A 120 -2.59 -8.93 -21.97
C GLY A 120 -4.03 -8.75 -21.49
N LYS A 121 -4.29 -8.69 -20.18
CA LYS A 121 -5.65 -8.70 -19.63
C LYS A 121 -6.35 -7.34 -19.72
N HIS A 122 -5.66 -6.26 -19.44
CA HIS A 122 -6.19 -4.89 -19.47
C HIS A 122 -5.05 -3.90 -19.61
N ALA A 123 -5.37 -2.68 -19.97
CA ALA A 123 -4.48 -1.52 -19.82
C ALA A 123 -4.94 -0.67 -18.63
N MET A 124 -4.11 0.25 -18.18
CA MET A 124 -4.42 1.14 -17.07
C MET A 124 -4.08 2.59 -17.40
N LYS A 125 -4.96 3.52 -17.01
CA LYS A 125 -4.71 4.97 -17.04
C LYS A 125 -5.00 5.54 -15.67
N MET A 126 -3.97 6.01 -14.99
CA MET A 126 -4.07 6.66 -13.68
C MET A 126 -4.05 8.17 -13.90
N VAL A 127 -5.16 8.84 -13.64
CA VAL A 127 -5.36 10.26 -13.97
C VAL A 127 -5.55 11.07 -12.70
N LEU A 128 -4.69 12.07 -12.50
CA LEU A 128 -4.89 13.09 -11.48
C LEU A 128 -5.52 14.33 -12.13
N TYR A 129 -6.65 14.77 -11.59
CA TYR A 129 -7.40 15.93 -12.10
C TYR A 129 -7.09 17.21 -11.31
N ALA A 130 -7.37 18.36 -11.92
CA ALA A 130 -7.15 19.69 -11.32
C ALA A 130 -7.96 19.95 -10.03
N ASP A 131 -9.00 19.18 -9.78
CA ASP A 131 -9.76 19.17 -8.53
C ASP A 131 -9.15 18.23 -7.46
N TYR A 132 -7.95 17.70 -7.73
CA TYR A 132 -7.18 16.78 -6.88
C TYR A 132 -7.84 15.41 -6.63
N VAL A 133 -8.82 15.04 -7.43
CA VAL A 133 -9.32 13.66 -7.46
C VAL A 133 -8.48 12.85 -8.41
N LYS A 134 -7.97 11.72 -7.93
CA LYS A 134 -7.30 10.71 -8.74
C LYS A 134 -8.30 9.62 -9.13
N VAL A 135 -8.23 9.19 -10.37
CA VAL A 135 -9.01 8.07 -10.89
C VAL A 135 -8.08 7.08 -11.58
N ASP A 136 -8.14 5.84 -11.15
CA ASP A 136 -7.43 4.72 -11.75
C ASP A 136 -8.41 3.95 -12.64
N PHE A 137 -8.27 4.12 -13.95
CA PHE A 137 -9.09 3.43 -14.95
C PHE A 137 -8.40 2.15 -15.41
N LYS A 138 -9.01 1.00 -15.17
CA LYS A 138 -8.64 -0.26 -15.83
C LYS A 138 -9.52 -0.44 -17.07
N LEU A 139 -8.89 -0.72 -18.21
CA LEU A 139 -9.53 -0.76 -19.51
C LEU A 139 -9.55 -2.20 -20.03
N TYR A 140 -10.62 -2.93 -19.75
CA TYR A 140 -10.81 -4.30 -20.23
C TYR A 140 -11.49 -4.32 -21.60
N SER A 141 -11.04 -5.24 -22.45
CA SER A 141 -11.92 -5.72 -23.53
C SER A 141 -12.95 -6.70 -22.96
N LYS A 142 -14.12 -6.77 -23.59
CA LYS A 142 -15.17 -7.72 -23.17
C LYS A 142 -14.71 -9.18 -23.17
N PRO A 143 -13.95 -9.69 -24.17
CA PRO A 143 -13.44 -11.05 -24.13
C PRO A 143 -12.55 -11.31 -22.92
N GLU A 144 -11.58 -10.43 -22.61
CA GLU A 144 -10.66 -10.60 -21.49
C GLU A 144 -11.38 -10.53 -20.14
N PHE A 145 -12.31 -9.59 -19.97
CA PHE A 145 -13.15 -9.54 -18.77
C PHE A 145 -13.90 -10.85 -18.55
N LEU A 146 -14.53 -11.41 -19.61
CA LEU A 146 -15.29 -12.67 -19.51
C LEU A 146 -14.41 -13.88 -19.21
N LEU A 147 -13.13 -13.88 -19.61
CA LEU A 147 -12.20 -14.94 -19.26
C LEU A 147 -11.94 -14.96 -17.74
N ASP A 148 -11.78 -13.79 -17.13
CA ASP A 148 -11.59 -13.68 -15.68
C ASP A 148 -12.91 -13.88 -14.90
N ALA A 149 -14.01 -13.34 -15.38
CA ALA A 149 -15.32 -13.46 -14.74
C ALA A 149 -15.86 -14.88 -14.63
N LYS A 150 -15.43 -15.79 -15.51
CA LYS A 150 -15.84 -17.21 -15.55
C LYS A 150 -14.96 -18.12 -14.69
N LYS A 151 -13.86 -17.61 -14.09
CA LYS A 151 -12.98 -18.42 -13.25
C LYS A 151 -13.70 -18.91 -11.99
N ASN A 152 -13.27 -20.06 -11.49
CA ASN A 152 -13.81 -20.63 -10.25
C ASN A 152 -13.47 -19.79 -9.03
N GLU A 153 -12.34 -19.06 -9.05
CA GLU A 153 -11.92 -18.12 -8.01
C GLU A 153 -12.07 -16.70 -8.52
N LEU A 154 -12.54 -15.81 -7.66
CA LEU A 154 -12.65 -14.40 -7.98
C LEU A 154 -11.22 -13.83 -8.12
N HIS A 155 -11.00 -12.97 -9.12
CA HIS A 155 -9.74 -12.26 -9.25
C HIS A 155 -9.44 -11.49 -7.95
N GLU A 156 -8.17 -11.43 -7.55
CA GLU A 156 -7.77 -10.81 -6.27
C GLU A 156 -8.32 -9.39 -6.11
N ASP A 157 -8.25 -8.56 -7.15
CA ASP A 157 -8.75 -7.19 -7.12
C ASP A 157 -10.26 -7.12 -6.89
N TRP A 158 -11.01 -8.09 -7.40
CA TRP A 158 -12.46 -8.17 -7.18
C TRP A 158 -12.79 -8.77 -5.82
N ASP A 159 -11.95 -9.65 -5.28
CA ASP A 159 -12.13 -10.20 -3.93
C ASP A 159 -11.85 -9.17 -2.84
N ILE A 160 -11.01 -8.14 -3.11
CA ILE A 160 -10.88 -6.95 -2.28
C ILE A 160 -12.24 -6.29 -2.06
N GLY A 161 -13.00 -6.16 -3.14
CA GLY A 161 -14.35 -5.60 -3.19
C GLY A 161 -14.65 -4.99 -4.56
N TYR A 162 -15.87 -5.18 -5.03
CA TYR A 162 -16.38 -4.50 -6.21
C TYR A 162 -17.85 -4.13 -6.06
N LYS A 163 -18.27 -3.13 -6.85
CA LYS A 163 -19.66 -2.72 -7.02
C LYS A 163 -19.94 -2.48 -8.49
N VAL A 164 -20.95 -3.14 -9.02
CA VAL A 164 -21.42 -2.92 -10.40
C VAL A 164 -22.12 -1.57 -10.46
N LEU A 165 -21.62 -0.66 -11.30
CA LEU A 165 -22.19 0.67 -11.52
C LEU A 165 -23.05 0.72 -12.78
N VAL A 166 -22.60 0.02 -13.85
CA VAL A 166 -23.30 -0.13 -15.14
C VAL A 166 -23.10 -1.56 -15.62
N ASP A 167 -24.13 -2.20 -16.09
CA ASP A 167 -24.05 -3.46 -16.82
C ASP A 167 -25.18 -3.50 -17.85
N LYS A 168 -24.84 -3.37 -19.13
CA LYS A 168 -25.81 -3.27 -20.22
C LYS A 168 -26.23 -4.62 -20.80
N GLU A 169 -25.45 -5.66 -20.50
CA GLU A 169 -25.62 -6.99 -21.13
C GLU A 169 -25.64 -8.14 -20.12
N GLY A 170 -25.59 -7.85 -18.83
CA GLY A 170 -25.52 -8.87 -17.78
C GLY A 170 -24.16 -9.57 -17.69
N LEU A 171 -23.07 -8.92 -18.11
CA LEU A 171 -21.72 -9.50 -18.10
C LEU A 171 -21.24 -9.85 -16.70
N THR A 172 -21.73 -9.14 -15.70
CA THR A 172 -21.31 -9.29 -14.29
C THR A 172 -22.12 -10.33 -13.53
N ASN A 173 -23.16 -10.93 -14.14
CA ASN A 173 -24.04 -11.89 -13.49
C ASN A 173 -23.32 -13.18 -13.02
N SER A 174 -22.19 -13.51 -13.63
CA SER A 174 -21.37 -14.67 -13.25
C SER A 174 -20.35 -14.37 -12.12
N LEU A 175 -20.15 -13.10 -11.78
CA LEU A 175 -19.19 -12.73 -10.74
C LEU A 175 -19.65 -13.23 -9.37
N LYS A 176 -18.74 -13.87 -8.65
CA LYS A 176 -18.96 -14.28 -7.26
C LYS A 176 -18.92 -13.06 -6.33
N LYS A 177 -19.58 -13.17 -5.18
CA LYS A 177 -19.50 -12.12 -4.16
C LYS A 177 -18.07 -12.04 -3.61
N PRO A 178 -17.52 -10.83 -3.39
CA PRO A 178 -16.21 -10.66 -2.78
C PRO A 178 -16.22 -11.21 -1.35
N THR A 179 -15.12 -11.88 -0.98
CA THR A 179 -14.93 -12.38 0.38
C THR A 179 -14.25 -11.34 1.27
N HIS A 180 -13.55 -10.37 0.69
CA HIS A 180 -12.71 -9.37 1.37
C HIS A 180 -11.58 -9.99 2.19
N GLN A 181 -11.22 -11.27 1.92
CA GLN A 181 -10.26 -12.03 2.73
C GLN A 181 -8.83 -12.00 2.20
N ILE A 182 -8.61 -11.49 0.98
CA ILE A 182 -7.31 -11.56 0.31
C ILE A 182 -6.20 -10.87 1.11
N PHE A 183 -6.51 -9.80 1.81
CA PHE A 183 -5.54 -9.06 2.65
C PHE A 183 -5.63 -9.40 4.15
N ILE A 184 -6.41 -10.39 4.54
CA ILE A 184 -6.38 -10.88 5.92
C ILE A 184 -5.03 -11.56 6.17
N ILE A 185 -4.35 -11.12 7.22
CA ILE A 185 -3.02 -11.60 7.57
C ILE A 185 -3.09 -13.05 8.02
N LYS A 186 -2.41 -13.92 7.27
CA LYS A 186 -2.37 -15.35 7.56
C LYS A 186 -1.29 -15.68 8.58
N LYS A 187 -1.60 -16.61 9.49
CA LYS A 187 -0.62 -17.16 10.43
C LYS A 187 0.57 -17.75 9.67
N PRO A 188 1.83 -17.36 9.96
CA PRO A 188 2.98 -17.94 9.29
C PRO A 188 3.16 -19.42 9.66
N THR A 189 3.71 -20.19 8.74
CA THR A 189 4.26 -21.51 9.10
C THR A 189 5.53 -21.32 9.92
N GLU A 190 5.89 -22.34 10.74
CA GLU A 190 7.14 -22.29 11.51
C GLU A 190 8.37 -22.09 10.62
N LYS A 191 8.38 -22.76 9.46
CA LYS A 191 9.45 -22.60 8.46
C LYS A 191 9.58 -21.15 7.99
N LYS A 192 8.46 -20.49 7.66
CA LYS A 192 8.48 -19.09 7.20
C LYS A 192 8.88 -18.12 8.31
N PHE A 193 8.40 -18.34 9.53
CA PHE A 193 8.78 -17.55 10.69
C PHE A 193 10.29 -17.62 10.97
N LYS A 194 10.84 -18.84 11.03
CA LYS A 194 12.29 -19.06 11.24
C LYS A 194 13.11 -18.47 10.09
N GLN A 195 12.66 -18.60 8.85
CA GLN A 195 13.32 -18.00 7.70
C GLN A 195 13.41 -16.48 7.81
N VAL A 196 12.29 -15.79 8.10
CA VAL A 196 12.26 -14.32 8.23
C VAL A 196 13.22 -13.83 9.31
N LEU A 197 13.27 -14.51 10.47
CA LEU A 197 14.21 -14.17 11.54
C LEU A 197 15.66 -14.41 11.14
N ASN A 198 15.95 -15.54 10.48
CA ASN A 198 17.31 -15.84 10.02
C ASN A 198 17.80 -14.82 9.00
N ASP A 199 16.97 -14.52 8.01
CA ASP A 199 17.32 -13.61 6.93
C ASP A 199 17.45 -12.17 7.45
N PHE A 200 16.61 -11.76 8.40
CA PHE A 200 16.77 -10.49 9.12
C PHE A 200 18.15 -10.37 9.78
N TRP A 201 18.56 -11.36 10.60
CA TRP A 201 19.85 -11.32 11.30
C TRP A 201 21.04 -11.40 10.34
N TRP A 202 20.88 -12.05 9.19
CA TRP A 202 21.87 -12.03 8.12
C TRP A 202 22.02 -10.64 7.49
N ASP A 203 20.92 -10.02 7.12
CA ASP A 203 20.93 -8.74 6.41
C ASP A 203 21.28 -7.56 7.30
N ILE A 204 20.97 -7.60 8.59
CA ILE A 204 21.42 -6.57 9.54
C ILE A 204 22.96 -6.57 9.67
N ALA A 205 23.60 -7.75 9.65
CA ALA A 205 25.05 -7.86 9.63
C ALA A 205 25.68 -7.34 8.32
N HIS A 206 24.99 -7.54 7.20
CA HIS A 206 25.40 -6.97 5.90
C HIS A 206 25.28 -5.43 5.92
N THR A 207 24.16 -4.92 6.39
CA THR A 207 23.89 -3.48 6.50
C THR A 207 24.97 -2.76 7.34
N ALA A 208 25.41 -3.37 8.43
CA ALA A 208 26.50 -2.84 9.24
C ALA A 208 27.79 -2.60 8.43
N LYS A 209 28.12 -3.50 7.50
CA LYS A 209 29.28 -3.31 6.60
C LYS A 209 29.09 -2.12 5.66
N CYS A 210 27.85 -1.91 5.16
CA CYS A 210 27.52 -0.76 4.31
C CYS A 210 27.70 0.55 5.09
N ILE A 211 27.24 0.60 6.35
CA ILE A 211 27.42 1.77 7.21
C ILE A 211 28.90 2.09 7.45
N ILE A 212 29.74 1.08 7.74
CA ILE A 212 31.19 1.27 7.95
C ILE A 212 31.87 1.85 6.71
N ARG A 213 31.53 1.35 5.54
CA ARG A 213 32.07 1.78 4.24
C ARG A 213 31.57 3.16 3.81
N ASP A 214 30.67 3.77 4.58
CA ASP A 214 29.97 5.01 4.26
C ASP A 214 29.16 4.93 2.94
N ASP A 215 28.66 3.74 2.63
CA ASP A 215 27.84 3.44 1.46
C ASP A 215 26.38 3.83 1.74
N LEU A 216 26.06 5.13 1.80
CA LEU A 216 24.75 5.62 2.20
C LEU A 216 23.59 5.04 1.38
N PHE A 217 23.69 5.07 0.05
CA PHE A 217 22.60 4.56 -0.81
C PHE A 217 22.37 3.08 -0.62
N TYR A 218 23.44 2.28 -0.48
CA TYR A 218 23.30 0.86 -0.23
C TYR A 218 22.77 0.57 1.17
N THR A 219 23.21 1.34 2.17
CA THR A 219 22.63 1.27 3.52
C THR A 219 21.13 1.50 3.49
N LYS A 220 20.66 2.56 2.79
CA LYS A 220 19.23 2.86 2.67
C LYS A 220 18.46 1.79 1.90
N PHE A 221 19.02 1.28 0.82
CA PHE A 221 18.42 0.16 0.10
C PHE A 221 18.24 -1.05 1.02
N MET A 222 19.26 -1.43 1.79
CA MET A 222 19.18 -2.55 2.72
C MET A 222 18.17 -2.31 3.84
N THR A 223 18.15 -1.12 4.44
CA THR A 223 17.24 -0.83 5.57
C THR A 223 15.80 -0.68 5.10
N GLU A 224 15.53 0.04 4.01
CA GLU A 224 14.17 0.39 3.61
C GLU A 224 13.53 -0.62 2.67
N ASN A 225 14.28 -1.16 1.70
CA ASN A 225 13.71 -2.13 0.76
C ASN A 225 13.76 -3.57 1.30
N ASN A 226 14.92 -4.02 1.80
CA ASN A 226 15.05 -5.40 2.25
C ASN A 226 14.51 -5.57 3.68
N ILE A 227 15.19 -4.95 4.66
CA ILE A 227 14.90 -5.22 6.08
C ILE A 227 13.48 -4.79 6.43
N ARG A 228 13.08 -3.58 6.05
CA ARG A 228 11.75 -3.08 6.39
C ARG A 228 10.66 -3.84 5.67
N THR A 229 10.79 -4.05 4.35
CA THR A 229 9.73 -4.65 3.53
C THR A 229 9.62 -6.15 3.75
N ASP A 230 10.75 -6.86 3.80
CA ASP A 230 10.73 -8.32 3.78
C ASP A 230 10.68 -8.95 5.19
N TYR A 231 11.06 -8.18 6.24
CA TYR A 231 11.14 -8.74 7.59
C TYR A 231 10.36 -7.92 8.62
N LEU A 232 10.56 -6.59 8.74
CA LEU A 232 9.90 -5.81 9.80
C LEU A 232 8.39 -5.75 9.58
N ILE A 233 7.94 -5.39 8.39
CA ILE A 233 6.51 -5.30 8.09
C ILE A 233 5.82 -6.66 8.35
N PRO A 234 6.27 -7.80 7.79
CA PRO A 234 5.66 -9.09 8.07
C PRO A 234 5.66 -9.46 9.56
N LEU A 235 6.75 -9.21 10.28
CA LEU A 235 6.80 -9.53 11.71
C LEU A 235 5.81 -8.69 12.53
N ILE A 236 5.70 -7.39 12.24
CA ILE A 236 4.72 -6.49 12.88
C ILE A 236 3.29 -6.91 12.53
N GLU A 237 3.02 -7.25 11.27
CA GLU A 237 1.73 -7.76 10.82
C GLU A 237 1.32 -9.03 11.56
N TRP A 238 2.22 -10.00 11.66
CA TRP A 238 1.97 -11.24 12.41
C TRP A 238 1.77 -10.98 13.91
N TYR A 239 2.56 -10.06 14.49
CA TYR A 239 2.40 -9.66 15.88
C TYR A 239 1.00 -9.08 16.13
N ILE A 240 0.61 -8.08 15.36
CA ILE A 240 -0.72 -7.47 15.45
C ILE A 240 -1.82 -8.52 15.23
N SER A 241 -1.71 -9.33 14.16
CA SER A 241 -2.74 -10.32 13.82
C SER A 241 -2.88 -11.41 14.88
N SER A 242 -1.79 -11.77 15.58
CA SER A 242 -1.81 -12.72 16.69
C SER A 242 -2.64 -12.24 17.88
N GLU A 243 -2.77 -10.91 18.07
CA GLU A 243 -3.64 -10.31 19.10
C GLU A 243 -5.11 -10.25 18.67
N HIS A 244 -5.38 -10.45 17.38
CA HIS A 244 -6.71 -10.32 16.77
C HIS A 244 -7.22 -11.62 16.13
N ASN A 245 -6.79 -12.78 16.65
CA ASN A 245 -7.21 -14.10 16.18
C ASN A 245 -7.00 -14.32 14.67
N TRP A 246 -6.00 -13.69 14.07
CA TRP A 246 -5.65 -13.81 12.66
C TRP A 246 -6.81 -13.41 11.71
N ASN A 247 -7.64 -12.47 12.11
CA ASN A 247 -8.83 -12.04 11.37
C ASN A 247 -8.86 -10.52 11.15
N ILE A 248 -7.70 -9.93 10.83
CA ILE A 248 -7.60 -8.51 10.51
C ILE A 248 -6.64 -8.26 9.34
N THR A 249 -6.75 -7.08 8.76
CA THR A 249 -5.79 -6.53 7.83
C THR A 249 -5.13 -5.28 8.42
N THR A 250 -3.85 -5.09 8.16
CA THR A 250 -3.14 -3.83 8.44
C THR A 250 -3.11 -2.90 7.24
N ASN A 251 -3.78 -3.28 6.15
CA ASN A 251 -3.74 -2.64 4.85
C ASN A 251 -2.30 -2.62 4.25
N LYS A 252 -2.14 -2.06 3.04
CA LYS A 252 -0.84 -2.04 2.32
C LYS A 252 0.23 -1.35 3.18
N TYR A 253 1.41 -1.96 3.27
CA TYR A 253 2.61 -1.40 3.90
C TYR A 253 2.41 -0.88 5.33
N GLY A 254 1.52 -1.49 6.11
CA GLY A 254 1.31 -1.15 7.51
C GLY A 254 0.56 0.16 7.75
N ARG A 255 -0.26 0.65 6.81
CA ARG A 255 -1.05 1.88 6.96
C ARG A 255 -1.87 1.95 8.26
N LEU A 256 -2.25 0.80 8.81
CA LEU A 256 -3.03 0.69 10.04
C LEU A 256 -2.18 0.31 11.27
N PHE A 257 -0.87 0.20 11.18
CA PHE A 257 -0.01 -0.17 12.32
C PHE A 257 -0.25 0.73 13.52
N LYS A 258 -0.22 2.03 13.33
CA LYS A 258 -0.44 3.01 14.40
C LYS A 258 -1.79 2.87 15.10
N LYS A 259 -2.79 2.31 14.42
CA LYS A 259 -4.12 2.04 15.00
C LYS A 259 -4.13 0.86 15.97
N TYR A 260 -3.30 -0.16 15.68
CA TYR A 260 -3.32 -1.43 16.40
C TYR A 260 -2.20 -1.58 17.43
N LEU A 261 -1.13 -0.80 17.31
CA LEU A 261 0.01 -0.88 18.21
C LEU A 261 -0.17 0.04 19.41
N THR A 262 0.46 -0.34 20.54
CA THR A 262 0.61 0.55 21.69
C THR A 262 1.53 1.72 21.33
N THR A 263 1.38 2.85 22.04
CA THR A 263 2.22 4.04 21.85
C THR A 263 3.72 3.68 21.96
N ASP A 264 4.12 2.95 23.00
CA ASP A 264 5.53 2.57 23.23
C ASP A 264 6.11 1.74 22.08
N LEU A 265 5.30 0.82 21.52
CA LEU A 265 5.77 0.00 20.39
C LEU A 265 5.84 0.82 19.11
N TRP A 266 4.91 1.75 18.92
CA TRP A 266 4.94 2.67 17.81
C TRP A 266 6.18 3.59 17.87
N GLU A 267 6.49 4.16 19.04
CA GLU A 267 7.70 4.97 19.26
C GLU A 267 8.97 4.15 18.98
N THR A 268 9.01 2.87 19.36
CA THR A 268 10.12 1.96 19.01
C THR A 268 10.25 1.80 17.50
N ILE A 269 9.14 1.68 16.76
CA ILE A 269 9.14 1.61 15.30
C ILE A 269 9.64 2.91 14.69
N GLU A 270 9.24 4.08 15.20
CA GLU A 270 9.71 5.38 14.72
C GLU A 270 11.24 5.51 14.84
N GLN A 271 11.85 4.94 15.87
CA GLN A 271 13.31 4.90 16.04
C GLN A 271 14.04 4.05 14.98
N THR A 272 13.35 3.17 14.28
CA THR A 272 13.94 2.39 13.18
C THR A 272 14.17 3.19 11.91
N PHE A 273 13.65 4.41 11.81
CA PHE A 273 13.88 5.29 10.67
C PHE A 273 15.09 6.20 10.94
N SER A 274 16.00 6.29 9.96
CA SER A 274 17.25 7.01 10.12
C SER A 274 17.41 8.15 9.12
N GLY A 275 18.14 9.20 9.54
CA GLY A 275 18.66 10.24 8.67
C GLY A 275 19.80 9.74 7.77
N SER A 276 20.55 10.68 7.17
CA SER A 276 21.67 10.36 6.27
C SER A 276 23.00 10.14 6.99
N LYS A 277 23.14 10.56 8.26
CA LYS A 277 24.39 10.47 8.98
C LYS A 277 24.71 9.03 9.39
N LYS A 278 26.00 8.70 9.43
CA LYS A 278 26.50 7.38 9.83
C LYS A 278 25.96 6.94 11.19
N ASN A 279 25.99 7.82 12.19
CA ASN A 279 25.49 7.50 13.53
C ASN A 279 23.99 7.27 13.55
N ASP A 280 23.19 8.07 12.84
CA ASP A 280 21.75 7.87 12.75
C ASP A 280 21.41 6.49 12.18
N ASN A 281 22.19 6.03 11.18
CA ASN A 281 22.00 4.70 10.58
C ASN A 281 22.38 3.57 11.55
N TRP A 282 23.44 3.74 12.37
CA TRP A 282 23.76 2.79 13.43
C TRP A 282 22.65 2.69 14.47
N ASP A 283 22.15 3.83 14.95
CA ASP A 283 21.12 3.88 15.98
C ASP A 283 19.82 3.21 15.48
N ALA A 284 19.41 3.49 14.24
CA ALA A 284 18.27 2.84 13.64
C ALA A 284 18.48 1.33 13.41
N LEU A 285 19.70 0.91 13.06
CA LEU A 285 20.03 -0.52 12.89
C LEU A 285 19.87 -1.27 14.21
N PHE A 286 20.35 -0.72 15.32
CA PHE A 286 20.15 -1.30 16.66
C PHE A 286 18.67 -1.28 17.08
N ALA A 287 17.95 -0.19 16.79
CA ALA A 287 16.51 -0.12 17.04
C ALA A 287 15.73 -1.20 16.27
N MET A 288 16.11 -1.50 15.02
CA MET A 288 15.54 -2.62 14.25
C MET A 288 15.82 -3.96 14.93
N ALA A 289 17.07 -4.16 15.41
CA ALA A 289 17.45 -5.38 16.13
C ALA A 289 16.64 -5.54 17.43
N ASP A 290 16.44 -4.46 18.19
CA ASP A 290 15.68 -4.48 19.44
C ASP A 290 14.20 -4.76 19.20
N LEU A 291 13.62 -4.12 18.17
CA LEU A 291 12.24 -4.36 17.75
C LEU A 291 12.01 -5.83 17.37
N VAL A 292 12.88 -6.40 16.53
CA VAL A 292 12.76 -7.82 16.11
C VAL A 292 12.97 -8.78 17.27
N SER A 293 13.93 -8.50 18.16
CA SER A 293 14.13 -9.29 19.36
C SER A 293 12.86 -9.33 20.24
N LYS A 294 12.28 -8.15 20.48
CA LYS A 294 11.06 -8.00 21.30
C LYS A 294 9.88 -8.74 20.69
N ILE A 295 9.45 -8.30 19.50
CA ILE A 295 8.24 -8.85 18.85
C ILE A 295 8.44 -10.31 18.39
N GLY A 296 9.62 -10.67 17.91
CA GLY A 296 9.94 -12.04 17.50
C GLY A 296 9.92 -13.02 18.69
N THR A 297 10.44 -12.61 19.85
CA THR A 297 10.38 -13.43 21.07
C THR A 297 8.96 -13.58 21.58
N GLU A 298 8.16 -12.52 21.61
CA GLU A 298 6.76 -12.59 22.03
C GLU A 298 5.92 -13.45 21.07
N LEU A 299 6.09 -13.23 19.78
CA LEU A 299 5.40 -13.97 18.74
C LEU A 299 5.77 -15.46 18.74
N SER A 300 7.06 -15.79 18.97
CA SER A 300 7.52 -17.19 19.07
C SER A 300 6.79 -17.95 20.19
N LYS A 301 6.60 -17.31 21.36
CA LYS A 301 5.83 -17.92 22.48
C LYS A 301 4.36 -18.14 22.09
N LYS A 302 3.70 -17.15 21.45
CA LYS A 302 2.30 -17.27 21.03
C LYS A 302 2.07 -18.33 19.97
N LEU A 303 3.04 -18.47 19.06
CA LEU A 303 2.99 -19.45 17.97
C LEU A 303 3.44 -20.85 18.41
N ASN A 304 4.10 -20.97 19.56
CA ASN A 304 4.82 -22.16 20.01
C ASN A 304 5.92 -22.57 19.01
N TYR A 305 6.72 -21.58 18.57
CA TYR A 305 7.87 -21.73 17.68
C TYR A 305 9.15 -21.33 18.41
N ASP A 306 10.32 -21.79 17.92
CA ASP A 306 11.60 -21.40 18.49
C ASP A 306 12.07 -20.04 17.97
N TYR A 307 12.60 -19.22 18.88
CA TYR A 307 13.31 -18.00 18.54
C TYR A 307 14.84 -18.25 18.47
N PRO A 308 15.58 -17.73 17.47
CA PRO A 308 17.00 -18.02 17.26
C PRO A 308 17.95 -17.21 18.18
N LYS A 309 17.83 -17.38 19.51
CA LYS A 309 18.59 -16.60 20.52
C LYS A 309 20.10 -16.64 20.33
N LYS A 310 20.66 -17.78 19.90
CA LYS A 310 22.10 -17.91 19.67
C LYS A 310 22.53 -17.06 18.48
N LEU A 311 21.79 -17.10 17.39
CA LEU A 311 22.07 -16.28 16.19
C LEU A 311 22.01 -14.78 16.53
N GLU A 312 20.96 -14.32 17.20
CA GLU A 312 20.87 -12.94 17.67
C GLU A 312 22.08 -12.54 18.50
N LYS A 313 22.45 -13.34 19.51
CA LYS A 313 23.59 -13.05 20.38
C LYS A 313 24.88 -12.89 19.58
N ASP A 314 25.14 -13.81 18.66
CA ASP A 314 26.37 -13.83 17.87
C ASP A 314 26.41 -12.63 16.90
N ILE A 315 25.28 -12.29 16.27
CA ILE A 315 25.20 -11.14 15.38
C ILE A 315 25.31 -9.81 16.15
N ARG A 316 24.64 -9.64 17.29
CA ARG A 316 24.80 -8.43 18.10
C ARG A 316 26.25 -8.18 18.51
N LYS A 317 26.96 -9.22 18.93
CA LYS A 317 28.39 -9.12 19.21
C LYS A 317 29.17 -8.62 17.98
N TYR A 318 28.86 -9.14 16.81
CA TYR A 318 29.50 -8.71 15.56
C TYR A 318 29.19 -7.23 15.23
N LEU A 319 27.93 -6.78 15.44
CA LEU A 319 27.55 -5.35 15.24
C LEU A 319 28.31 -4.45 16.20
N ASP A 320 28.42 -4.81 17.48
CA ASP A 320 29.14 -4.04 18.49
C ASP A 320 30.64 -3.90 18.13
N GLU A 321 31.28 -4.98 17.72
CA GLU A 321 32.69 -4.96 17.26
C GLU A 321 32.88 -4.09 16.01
N LEU A 322 31.91 -4.05 15.10
CA LEU A 322 31.97 -3.22 13.90
C LEU A 322 31.74 -1.75 14.22
N LYS A 323 30.82 -1.40 15.12
CA LYS A 323 30.53 0.00 15.51
C LYS A 323 31.75 0.69 16.13
N THR A 324 32.66 -0.06 16.72
CA THR A 324 33.90 0.48 17.34
C THR A 324 35.04 0.74 16.36
N LYS A 325 34.90 0.35 15.09
CA LYS A 325 35.88 0.59 14.01
C LYS A 325 35.59 1.86 13.25
#